data_9ec1538f1e608b44887d3d7986860162
#
_entry.id   9ec1538f1e608b44887d3d7986860162
#
_cell.length_a   1.000
_cell.length_b   1.000
_cell.length_c   1.000
_cell.angle_alpha   90.00
_cell.angle_beta   90.00
_cell.angle_gamma   90.00
#
_symmetry.space_group_name_H-M   'P 1'
#
loop_
_entity.id
_entity.type
_entity.pdbx_description
1 polymer ?
#
loop_
_entity_poly.entity_id
_entity_poly.type
_entity_poly.pdbx_seq_one_letter_code
_entity_poly.pdbx_strand_id
1 'polypeptide(L)' 'MMIKLYAMDIFEGKLKFKELPFSNTIKNKIKAYLAKMVEDEELLAELTKED' A
#
# COMPACT_ATOMS: atom_id res chain seq x y z
N MET A 1 -5.28 -2.81 14.11
CA MET A 1 -4.05 -2.23 13.59
C MET A 1 -4.36 -1.40 12.36
N MET A 2 -3.81 -0.19 12.33
CA MET A 2 -4.13 0.77 11.28
C MET A 2 -3.54 0.39 9.92
N ILE A 3 -2.46 -0.37 9.91
CA ILE A 3 -1.81 -0.77 8.67
C ILE A 3 -2.75 -1.53 7.74
N LYS A 4 -3.56 -2.43 8.32
CA LYS A 4 -4.52 -3.20 7.54
C LYS A 4 -5.54 -2.29 6.84
N LEU A 5 -6.05 -1.30 7.56
CA LEU A 5 -7.04 -0.39 7.01
C LEU A 5 -6.45 0.46 5.89
N TYR A 6 -5.23 0.95 6.08
CA TYR A 6 -4.56 1.73 5.04
C TYR A 6 -4.28 0.89 3.80
N ALA A 7 -3.83 -0.36 4.01
CA ALA A 7 -3.58 -1.25 2.89
C ALA A 7 -4.86 -1.51 2.10
N MET A 8 -5.97 -1.72 2.78
CA MET A 8 -7.26 -1.94 2.13
C MET A 8 -7.71 -0.69 1.37
N ASP A 9 -7.52 0.48 1.95
CA ASP A 9 -7.89 1.73 1.29
C ASP A 9 -7.07 1.94 0.02
N ILE A 10 -5.79 1.61 0.06
CA ILE A 10 -4.94 1.71 -1.12
C ILE A 10 -5.40 0.70 -2.17
N PHE A 11 -5.70 -0.51 -1.75
CA PHE A 11 -6.16 -1.56 -2.65
C PHE A 11 -7.47 -1.18 -3.36
N GLU A 12 -8.34 -0.48 -2.65
CA GLU A 12 -9.62 -0.04 -3.19
C GLU A 12 -9.53 1.26 -3.97
N GLY A 13 -8.37 1.90 -3.97
CA GLY A 13 -8.17 3.15 -4.67
C GLY A 13 -8.62 4.39 -3.93
N LYS A 14 -8.92 4.26 -2.65
CA LYS A 14 -9.34 5.39 -1.81
C LYS A 14 -8.17 6.25 -1.37
N LEU A 15 -6.98 5.66 -1.26
CA LEU A 15 -5.75 6.36 -0.88
C LEU A 15 -4.66 6.02 -1.87
N LYS A 16 -3.74 6.96 -2.03
CA LYS A 16 -2.55 6.75 -2.85
C LYS A 16 -1.37 6.49 -1.94
N PHE A 17 -0.57 5.49 -2.27
CA PHE A 17 0.59 5.11 -1.48
C PHE A 17 1.55 6.29 -1.26
N LYS A 18 1.76 7.08 -2.30
CA LYS A 18 2.67 8.23 -2.22
C LYS A 18 2.17 9.34 -1.32
N GLU A 19 0.87 9.39 -1.03
CA GLU A 19 0.27 10.43 -0.21
C GLU A 19 0.22 10.07 1.26
N LEU A 20 0.69 8.88 1.64
CA LEU A 20 0.68 8.46 3.02
C LEU A 20 1.63 9.32 3.85
N PRO A 21 1.16 9.90 4.96
CA PRO A 21 1.99 10.77 5.82
C PRO A 21 2.86 9.97 6.78
N PHE A 22 3.48 8.90 6.32
CA PHE A 22 4.25 8.01 7.15
C PHE A 22 5.70 7.93 6.69
N SER A 23 6.57 7.53 7.61
CA SER A 23 7.97 7.29 7.28
C SER A 23 8.09 6.07 6.34
N ASN A 24 9.26 5.94 5.71
CA ASN A 24 9.49 4.82 4.80
C ASN A 24 9.32 3.48 5.50
N THR A 25 9.67 3.40 6.78
CA THR A 25 9.53 2.15 7.53
C THR A 25 8.08 1.70 7.56
N ILE A 26 7.17 2.63 7.89
CA ILE A 26 5.76 2.29 7.96
C ILE A 26 5.18 2.03 6.57
N LYS A 27 5.60 2.81 5.58
CA LYS A 27 5.17 2.60 4.20
C LYS A 27 5.61 1.23 3.70
N ASN A 28 6.81 0.79 4.07
CA ASN A 28 7.28 -0.54 3.70
C ASN A 28 6.44 -1.64 4.34
N LYS A 29 5.97 -1.43 5.55
CA LYS A 29 5.09 -2.40 6.20
C LYS A 29 3.75 -2.49 5.49
N ILE A 30 3.22 -1.35 5.06
CA ILE A 30 1.97 -1.32 4.31
C ILE A 30 2.15 -2.01 2.96
N LYS A 31 3.27 -1.76 2.31
CA LYS A 31 3.60 -2.40 1.04
C LYS A 31 3.71 -3.91 1.19
N ALA A 32 4.34 -4.36 2.26
CA ALA A 32 4.46 -5.80 2.54
C ALA A 32 3.09 -6.43 2.78
N TYR A 33 2.21 -5.72 3.46
CA TYR A 33 0.86 -6.20 3.68
C TYR A 33 0.10 -6.30 2.36
N LEU A 34 0.23 -5.28 1.52
CA LEU A 34 -0.39 -5.29 0.19
C LEU A 34 0.12 -6.46 -0.65
N ALA A 35 1.41 -6.78 -0.53
CA ALA A 35 2.00 -7.89 -1.26
C ALA A 35 1.36 -9.22 -0.88
N LYS A 36 0.88 -9.34 0.35
CA LYS A 36 0.17 -10.54 0.79
C LYS A 36 -1.26 -10.59 0.26
N MET A 37 -1.86 -9.42 0.06
CA MET A 37 -3.24 -9.34 -0.42
C MET A 37 -3.33 -9.45 -1.94
N VAL A 38 -2.32 -8.94 -2.63
CA VAL A 38 -2.29 -8.86 -4.09
C VAL A 38 -1.32 -9.89 -4.62
N GLU A 39 -1.82 -10.86 -5.39
CA GLU A 39 -0.98 -11.89 -5.98
C GLU A 39 -0.33 -11.45 -7.28
N ASP A 40 -0.89 -10.42 -7.91
CA ASP A 40 -0.40 -9.90 -9.19
C ASP A 40 0.65 -8.81 -8.93
N GLU A 41 1.89 -9.08 -9.32
CA GLU A 41 2.98 -8.14 -9.11
C GLU A 41 2.78 -6.83 -9.87
N GLU A 42 2.15 -6.88 -11.03
CA GLU A 42 1.89 -5.67 -11.78
C GLU A 42 0.90 -4.77 -11.05
N LEU A 43 -0.14 -5.36 -10.49
CA LEU A 43 -1.11 -4.61 -9.72
C LEU A 43 -0.48 -4.05 -8.46
N LEU A 44 0.36 -4.83 -7.80
CA LEU A 44 1.06 -4.36 -6.61
C LEU A 44 1.95 -3.16 -6.95
N ALA A 45 2.67 -3.22 -8.06
CA ALA A 45 3.51 -2.12 -8.48
C ALA A 45 2.69 -0.86 -8.74
N GLU A 46 1.53 -1.00 -9.34
CA GLU A 46 0.64 0.13 -9.57
C GLU A 46 0.13 0.73 -8.27
N LEU A 47 -0.27 -0.12 -7.33
CA LEU A 47 -0.83 0.33 -6.06
C LEU A 47 0.20 1.02 -5.18
N THR A 48 1.47 0.63 -5.30
CA THR A 48 2.54 1.20 -4.47
C THR A 48 3.44 2.18 -5.24
N LYS A 49 2.99 2.61 -6.38
CA LYS A 49 3.74 3.57 -7.19
C LYS A 49 3.81 4.92 -6.48
N GLU A 50 5.00 5.49 -6.43
CA GLU A 50 5.23 6.76 -5.74
C GLU A 50 5.34 7.97 -6.67
N ASP A 51 5.18 7.80 -7.93
CA ASP A 51 5.22 8.91 -8.90
C ASP A 51 3.86 9.54 -9.11
#